data_ea1d654359fb1eceb3ca79b8f0813362
#
_entry.id   ea1d654359fb1eceb3ca79b8f0813362
#
_cell.length_a   1.000
_cell.length_b   1.000
_cell.length_c   1.000
_cell.angle_alpha   90.00
_cell.angle_beta   90.00
_cell.angle_gamma   90.00
#
_symmetry.space_group_name_H-M   'P 1'
#
loop_
_entity.id
_entity.type
_entity.pdbx_description
1 polymer ?
#
loop_
_entity_poly.entity_id
_entity_poly.type
_entity_poly.pdbx_seq_one_letter_code
_entity_poly.pdbx_strand_id
1 'polypeptide(L)'
;CLSRGLGDVYKRQKSLELDLLQSKINPHFLYNNLSAINWIAIEKGEDRIYEITTELATFYRTALNKGINVDHLNVEVENIKAYVKLQLMAHDEGFDVEYKIEPSLLNQMVPIFILQPLVENAIEHGIDCMREKRGKISIEIYAENNELYMTVRDNGLKLYEKIGQGKMSHEEFGYGVSNVDKRIRILCGEGYGVEIFAGPGGTTSIIKLRRDFITLERKV
;
A
#
# COMPACT_ATOMS: atom_id res chain seq x y z
N CYS A 1 -21.79 26.19 17.39
CA CYS A 1 -22.53 25.30 16.47
C CYS A 1 -22.21 25.53 15.00
N LEU A 2 -22.09 26.78 14.55
CA LEU A 2 -21.81 27.13 13.12
C LEU A 2 -20.42 26.67 12.62
N SER A 3 -19.39 26.67 13.46
CA SER A 3 -18.02 26.29 13.08
C SER A 3 -17.86 24.78 12.81
N ARG A 4 -18.60 23.91 13.53
CA ARG A 4 -18.61 22.47 13.27
C ARG A 4 -19.32 22.12 11.97
N GLY A 5 -20.42 22.78 11.65
CA GLY A 5 -21.17 22.54 10.42
C GLY A 5 -20.39 22.91 9.14
N LEU A 6 -19.61 24.00 9.15
CA LEU A 6 -18.76 24.37 8.00
C LEU A 6 -17.63 23.38 7.76
N GLY A 7 -17.02 22.83 8.82
CA GLY A 7 -15.96 21.81 8.70
C GLY A 7 -16.49 20.50 8.09
N ASP A 8 -17.69 20.09 8.46
CA ASP A 8 -18.32 18.88 7.94
C ASP A 8 -18.78 19.03 6.48
N VAL A 9 -19.31 20.22 6.12
CA VAL A 9 -19.66 20.54 4.73
C VAL A 9 -18.42 20.57 3.84
N TYR A 10 -17.32 21.17 4.28
CA TYR A 10 -16.07 21.23 3.53
C TYR A 10 -15.42 19.83 3.36
N LYS A 11 -15.45 18.99 4.41
CA LYS A 11 -14.99 17.61 4.33
C LYS A 11 -15.83 16.78 3.36
N ARG A 12 -17.14 16.94 3.40
CA ARG A 12 -18.09 16.26 2.51
C ARG A 12 -17.93 16.71 1.06
N GLN A 13 -17.69 18.01 0.83
CA GLN A 13 -17.41 18.53 -0.50
C GLN A 13 -16.10 17.98 -1.07
N LYS A 14 -15.01 17.92 -0.27
CA LYS A 14 -13.75 17.33 -0.69
C LYS A 14 -13.84 15.82 -0.94
N SER A 15 -14.62 15.09 -0.13
CA SER A 15 -14.89 13.67 -0.37
C SER A 15 -15.65 13.49 -1.69
N LEU A 16 -16.68 14.28 -1.96
CA LEU A 16 -17.44 14.23 -3.21
C LEU A 16 -16.59 14.63 -4.44
N GLU A 17 -15.67 15.58 -4.30
CA GLU A 17 -14.73 15.93 -5.38
C GLU A 17 -13.75 14.78 -5.69
N LEU A 18 -13.26 14.06 -4.66
CA LEU A 18 -12.43 12.88 -4.82
C LEU A 18 -13.22 11.70 -5.44
N ASP A 19 -14.47 11.49 -5.00
CA ASP A 19 -15.35 10.48 -5.56
C ASP A 19 -15.67 10.77 -7.04
N LEU A 20 -15.86 12.05 -7.40
CA LEU A 20 -16.07 12.49 -8.78
C LEU A 20 -14.80 12.33 -9.64
N LEU A 21 -13.62 12.54 -9.10
CA LEU A 21 -12.35 12.29 -9.79
C LEU A 21 -12.10 10.80 -10.00
N GLN A 22 -12.40 9.97 -9.01
CA GLN A 22 -12.31 8.50 -9.11
C GLN A 22 -13.40 7.93 -10.04
N SER A 23 -14.60 8.51 -10.08
CA SER A 23 -15.67 8.05 -10.96
C SER A 23 -15.43 8.33 -12.46
N LYS A 24 -14.45 9.19 -12.80
CA LYS A 24 -14.07 9.46 -14.20
C LYS A 24 -13.30 8.28 -14.83
N ILE A 25 -12.71 7.40 -14.06
CA ILE A 25 -12.13 6.16 -14.55
C ILE A 25 -13.25 5.11 -14.54
N ASN A 26 -13.76 4.75 -15.72
CA ASN A 26 -14.72 3.65 -15.81
C ASN A 26 -13.98 2.31 -15.63
N PRO A 27 -14.12 1.62 -14.47
CA PRO A 27 -13.39 0.37 -14.23
C PRO A 27 -13.71 -0.70 -15.28
N HIS A 28 -14.96 -0.78 -15.72
CA HIS A 28 -15.40 -1.73 -16.71
C HIS A 28 -14.73 -1.48 -18.08
N PHE A 29 -14.55 -0.22 -18.48
CA PHE A 29 -13.83 0.10 -19.71
C PHE A 29 -12.37 -0.34 -19.63
N LEU A 30 -11.72 -0.10 -18.48
CA LEU A 30 -10.34 -0.52 -18.26
C LEU A 30 -10.18 -2.05 -18.33
N TYR A 31 -11.04 -2.81 -17.64
CA TYR A 31 -10.99 -4.27 -17.66
C TYR A 31 -11.25 -4.84 -19.05
N ASN A 32 -12.20 -4.29 -19.79
CA ASN A 32 -12.49 -4.74 -21.16
C ASN A 32 -11.28 -4.53 -22.08
N ASN A 33 -10.58 -3.41 -21.95
CA ASN A 33 -9.37 -3.15 -22.75
C ASN A 33 -8.23 -4.10 -22.35
N LEU A 34 -7.97 -4.29 -21.05
CA LEU A 34 -6.96 -5.24 -20.58
C LEU A 34 -7.28 -6.67 -21.02
N SER A 35 -8.55 -7.08 -20.98
CA SER A 35 -8.99 -8.38 -21.50
C SER A 35 -8.77 -8.52 -23.00
N ALA A 36 -9.04 -7.48 -23.79
CA ALA A 36 -8.78 -7.49 -25.23
C ALA A 36 -7.27 -7.62 -25.52
N ILE A 37 -6.42 -6.92 -24.79
CA ILE A 37 -4.97 -7.06 -24.91
C ILE A 37 -4.53 -8.48 -24.55
N ASN A 38 -5.07 -9.06 -23.47
CA ASN A 38 -4.79 -10.45 -23.08
C ASN A 38 -5.13 -11.45 -24.18
N TRP A 39 -6.29 -11.31 -24.82
CA TRP A 39 -6.65 -12.17 -25.97
C TRP A 39 -5.65 -12.07 -27.11
N ILE A 40 -5.22 -10.87 -27.48
CA ILE A 40 -4.20 -10.66 -28.52
C ILE A 40 -2.86 -11.29 -28.11
N ALA A 41 -2.46 -11.13 -26.84
CA ALA A 41 -1.22 -11.71 -26.34
C ALA A 41 -1.24 -13.25 -26.40
N ILE A 42 -2.35 -13.87 -26.00
CA ILE A 42 -2.53 -15.34 -26.10
C ILE A 42 -2.47 -15.78 -27.58
N GLU A 43 -3.19 -15.10 -28.49
CA GLU A 43 -3.22 -15.43 -29.91
C GLU A 43 -1.84 -15.36 -30.56
N LYS A 44 -1.00 -14.42 -30.11
CA LYS A 44 0.36 -14.19 -30.62
C LYS A 44 1.44 -14.98 -29.89
N GLY A 45 1.10 -15.68 -28.80
CA GLY A 45 2.08 -16.36 -27.93
C GLY A 45 3.01 -15.43 -27.17
N GLU A 46 2.53 -14.22 -26.84
CA GLU A 46 3.32 -13.18 -26.15
C GLU A 46 3.08 -13.27 -24.63
N ASP A 47 3.71 -14.25 -23.98
CA ASP A 47 3.52 -14.57 -22.56
C ASP A 47 3.80 -13.38 -21.64
N ARG A 48 4.83 -12.57 -21.96
CA ARG A 48 5.19 -11.37 -21.16
C ARG A 48 4.10 -10.31 -21.19
N ILE A 49 3.46 -10.07 -22.34
CA ILE A 49 2.34 -9.12 -22.45
C ILE A 49 1.13 -9.62 -21.68
N TYR A 50 0.82 -10.93 -21.81
CA TYR A 50 -0.25 -11.57 -21.06
C TYR A 50 -0.04 -11.41 -19.53
N GLU A 51 1.16 -11.66 -19.05
CA GLU A 51 1.49 -11.56 -17.63
C GLU A 51 1.36 -10.11 -17.12
N ILE A 52 1.93 -9.13 -17.81
CA ILE A 52 1.82 -7.70 -17.45
C ILE A 52 0.36 -7.26 -17.38
N THR A 53 -0.44 -7.57 -18.39
CA THR A 53 -1.85 -7.13 -18.44
C THR A 53 -2.72 -7.83 -17.41
N THR A 54 -2.40 -9.07 -17.05
CA THR A 54 -3.08 -9.81 -15.97
C THR A 54 -2.80 -9.19 -14.60
N GLU A 55 -1.54 -8.88 -14.28
CA GLU A 55 -1.18 -8.23 -13.03
C GLU A 55 -1.75 -6.81 -12.94
N LEU A 56 -1.75 -6.08 -14.07
CA LEU A 56 -2.34 -4.74 -14.14
C LEU A 56 -3.86 -4.78 -13.91
N ALA A 57 -4.56 -5.77 -14.47
CA ALA A 57 -5.99 -5.99 -14.22
C ALA A 57 -6.25 -6.31 -12.75
N THR A 58 -5.41 -7.14 -12.11
CA THR A 58 -5.51 -7.48 -10.69
C THR A 58 -5.28 -6.26 -9.81
N PHE A 59 -4.22 -5.49 -10.08
CA PHE A 59 -3.93 -4.24 -9.38
C PHE A 59 -5.09 -3.24 -9.44
N TYR A 60 -5.61 -2.97 -10.64
CA TYR A 60 -6.73 -2.03 -10.78
C TYR A 60 -8.04 -2.57 -10.19
N ARG A 61 -8.30 -3.89 -10.22
CA ARG A 61 -9.48 -4.48 -9.60
C ARG A 61 -9.50 -4.24 -8.09
N THR A 62 -8.36 -4.38 -7.44
CA THR A 62 -8.22 -4.11 -6.01
C THR A 62 -8.21 -2.61 -5.72
N ALA A 63 -7.60 -1.79 -6.60
CA ALA A 63 -7.46 -0.34 -6.44
C ALA A 63 -8.77 0.43 -6.69
N LEU A 64 -9.61 0.00 -7.64
CA LEU A 64 -10.86 0.69 -8.00
C LEU A 64 -12.07 0.16 -7.23
N ASN A 65 -11.88 -0.32 -6.03
CA ASN A 65 -12.91 -0.92 -5.17
C ASN A 65 -13.89 0.14 -4.62
N LYS A 66 -14.81 0.59 -5.43
CA LYS A 66 -16.06 1.38 -5.22
C LYS A 66 -16.19 2.11 -3.86
N GLY A 67 -15.17 2.84 -3.41
CA GLY A 67 -15.27 3.63 -2.17
C GLY A 67 -15.28 2.79 -0.86
N ILE A 68 -14.99 1.51 -0.90
CA ILE A 68 -14.82 0.68 0.29
C ILE A 68 -13.51 1.10 0.96
N ASN A 69 -13.61 1.61 2.18
CA ASN A 69 -12.45 2.07 2.95
C ASN A 69 -11.77 0.97 3.76
N VAL A 70 -12.45 -0.16 3.95
CA VAL A 70 -12.01 -1.29 4.78
C VAL A 70 -12.38 -2.59 4.09
N ASP A 71 -11.43 -3.52 3.94
CA ASP A 71 -11.65 -4.83 3.33
C ASP A 71 -10.78 -5.88 4.05
N HIS A 72 -10.86 -7.12 3.62
CA HIS A 72 -10.02 -8.20 4.13
C HIS A 72 -8.54 -7.99 3.76
N LEU A 73 -7.65 -8.38 4.65
CA LEU A 73 -6.19 -8.29 4.45
C LEU A 73 -5.71 -9.02 3.18
N ASN A 74 -6.38 -10.11 2.78
CA ASN A 74 -6.05 -10.81 1.53
C ASN A 74 -6.14 -9.89 0.30
N VAL A 75 -7.09 -8.95 0.26
CA VAL A 75 -7.24 -7.98 -0.85
C VAL A 75 -6.03 -7.04 -0.90
N GLU A 76 -5.59 -6.54 0.26
CA GLU A 76 -4.39 -5.70 0.37
C GLU A 76 -3.13 -6.48 -0.06
N VAL A 77 -3.02 -7.75 0.35
CA VAL A 77 -1.92 -8.65 -0.03
C VAL A 77 -1.91 -8.94 -1.54
N GLU A 78 -3.07 -9.21 -2.14
CA GLU A 78 -3.20 -9.39 -3.59
C GLU A 78 -2.77 -8.14 -4.37
N ASN A 79 -3.22 -6.96 -3.90
CA ASN A 79 -2.83 -5.69 -4.51
C ASN A 79 -1.30 -5.50 -4.49
N ILE A 80 -0.67 -5.71 -3.32
CA ILE A 80 0.78 -5.56 -3.17
C ILE A 80 1.55 -6.58 -4.03
N LYS A 81 1.12 -7.82 -4.08
CA LYS A 81 1.76 -8.84 -4.92
C LYS A 81 1.70 -8.48 -6.41
N ALA A 82 0.54 -8.03 -6.88
CA ALA A 82 0.37 -7.58 -8.26
C ALA A 82 1.26 -6.35 -8.56
N TYR A 83 1.28 -5.35 -7.65
CA TYR A 83 2.13 -4.18 -7.77
C TYR A 83 3.62 -4.54 -7.83
N VAL A 84 4.10 -5.34 -6.88
CA VAL A 84 5.51 -5.78 -6.82
C VAL A 84 5.89 -6.55 -8.08
N LYS A 85 5.01 -7.42 -8.58
CA LYS A 85 5.28 -8.18 -9.81
C LYS A 85 5.41 -7.28 -11.03
N LEU A 86 4.56 -6.25 -11.15
CA LEU A 86 4.69 -5.22 -12.19
C LEU A 86 6.02 -4.46 -12.06
N GLN A 87 6.43 -4.12 -10.85
CA GLN A 87 7.70 -3.43 -10.60
C GLN A 87 8.91 -4.33 -10.92
N LEU A 88 8.88 -5.61 -10.58
CA LEU A 88 9.92 -6.57 -10.96
C LEU A 88 10.09 -6.65 -12.47
N MET A 89 8.98 -6.72 -13.22
CA MET A 89 9.01 -6.72 -14.69
C MET A 89 9.56 -5.42 -15.27
N ALA A 90 9.27 -4.27 -14.64
CA ALA A 90 9.76 -2.97 -15.07
C ALA A 90 11.26 -2.77 -14.76
N HIS A 91 11.78 -3.44 -13.74
CA HIS A 91 13.18 -3.36 -13.30
C HIS A 91 14.04 -4.57 -13.74
N ASP A 92 13.59 -5.32 -14.77
CA ASP A 92 14.26 -6.53 -15.26
C ASP A 92 14.66 -7.50 -14.13
N GLU A 93 13.74 -7.69 -13.16
CA GLU A 93 13.94 -8.51 -11.96
C GLU A 93 15.17 -8.09 -11.12
N GLY A 94 15.46 -6.79 -11.07
CA GLY A 94 16.64 -6.23 -10.40
C GLY A 94 16.65 -6.35 -8.88
N PHE A 95 15.57 -6.82 -8.24
CA PHE A 95 15.49 -7.00 -6.80
C PHE A 95 14.73 -8.28 -6.41
N ASP A 96 14.90 -8.72 -5.16
CA ASP A 96 14.23 -9.89 -4.59
C ASP A 96 13.16 -9.45 -3.59
N VAL A 97 12.03 -10.18 -3.53
CA VAL A 97 10.98 -9.91 -2.55
C VAL A 97 10.63 -11.17 -1.78
N GLU A 98 10.63 -11.06 -0.45
CA GLU A 98 10.22 -12.10 0.48
C GLU A 98 8.92 -11.72 1.17
N TYR A 99 7.96 -12.65 1.22
CA TYR A 99 6.68 -12.48 1.92
C TYR A 99 6.60 -13.42 3.12
N LYS A 100 6.38 -12.86 4.31
CA LYS A 100 6.15 -13.59 5.56
C LYS A 100 4.79 -13.16 6.12
N ILE A 101 3.73 -13.77 5.62
CA ILE A 101 2.35 -13.40 5.95
C ILE A 101 1.72 -14.54 6.73
N GLU A 102 1.25 -14.25 7.93
CA GLU A 102 0.54 -15.23 8.76
C GLU A 102 -0.83 -15.54 8.13
N PRO A 103 -1.07 -16.81 7.67
CA PRO A 103 -2.27 -17.13 6.90
C PRO A 103 -3.57 -16.92 7.67
N SER A 104 -3.55 -17.05 9.00
CA SER A 104 -4.70 -16.85 9.88
C SER A 104 -5.24 -15.40 9.83
N LEU A 105 -4.41 -14.43 9.40
CA LEU A 105 -4.75 -13.02 9.36
C LEU A 105 -5.40 -12.57 8.04
N LEU A 106 -5.40 -13.39 7.01
CA LEU A 106 -5.90 -13.01 5.67
C LEU A 106 -7.37 -12.57 5.66
N ASN A 107 -8.17 -13.08 6.60
CA ASN A 107 -9.58 -12.67 6.76
C ASN A 107 -9.75 -11.50 7.75
N GLN A 108 -8.66 -10.95 8.30
CA GLN A 108 -8.73 -9.78 9.17
C GLN A 108 -9.14 -8.55 8.34
N MET A 109 -10.11 -7.79 8.85
CA MET A 109 -10.49 -6.51 8.24
C MET A 109 -9.41 -5.47 8.49
N VAL A 110 -9.00 -4.75 7.44
CA VAL A 110 -7.98 -3.69 7.49
C VAL A 110 -8.41 -2.52 6.61
N PRO A 111 -7.93 -1.30 6.88
CA PRO A 111 -8.08 -0.21 5.91
C PRO A 111 -7.31 -0.58 4.64
N ILE A 112 -7.91 -0.37 3.46
CA ILE A 112 -7.24 -0.66 2.18
C ILE A 112 -6.20 0.41 1.82
N PHE A 113 -5.23 0.04 0.97
CA PHE A 113 -4.14 0.93 0.49
C PHE A 113 -3.29 1.53 1.62
N ILE A 114 -2.99 0.73 2.64
CA ILE A 114 -2.07 1.15 3.70
C ILE A 114 -0.66 0.60 3.49
N LEU A 115 -0.51 -0.60 2.92
CA LEU A 115 0.80 -1.19 2.60
C LEU A 115 1.44 -0.59 1.35
N GLN A 116 0.64 -0.25 0.34
CA GLN A 116 1.14 0.20 -0.95
C GLN A 116 2.11 1.38 -0.84
N PRO A 117 1.83 2.48 -0.11
CA PRO A 117 2.77 3.60 0.00
C PRO A 117 4.11 3.23 0.67
N LEU A 118 4.13 2.22 1.53
CA LEU A 118 5.35 1.75 2.16
C LEU A 118 6.20 0.93 1.18
N VAL A 119 5.54 0.09 0.37
CA VAL A 119 6.21 -0.70 -0.67
C VAL A 119 6.72 0.20 -1.80
N GLU A 120 5.93 1.22 -2.22
CA GLU A 120 6.36 2.25 -3.16
C GLU A 120 7.63 2.95 -2.66
N ASN A 121 7.65 3.40 -1.41
CA ASN A 121 8.82 4.03 -0.83
C ASN A 121 10.04 3.09 -0.77
N ALA A 122 9.84 1.81 -0.45
CA ALA A 122 10.91 0.82 -0.43
C ALA A 122 11.53 0.63 -1.82
N ILE A 123 10.73 0.65 -2.88
CA ILE A 123 11.22 0.54 -4.26
C ILE A 123 11.88 1.85 -4.70
N GLU A 124 11.15 2.97 -4.72
CA GLU A 124 11.61 4.25 -5.27
C GLU A 124 12.77 4.88 -4.48
N HIS A 125 12.75 4.74 -3.17
CA HIS A 125 13.72 5.39 -2.29
C HIS A 125 14.74 4.44 -1.69
N GLY A 126 14.43 3.14 -1.64
CA GLY A 126 15.35 2.09 -1.24
C GLY A 126 16.08 1.53 -2.45
N ILE A 127 15.38 0.78 -3.29
CA ILE A 127 15.96 -0.06 -4.35
C ILE A 127 16.49 0.76 -5.53
N ASP A 128 15.72 1.68 -6.10
CA ASP A 128 16.10 2.45 -7.29
C ASP A 128 17.32 3.34 -7.07
N CYS A 129 17.66 3.59 -5.81
CA CYS A 129 18.83 4.37 -5.45
C CYS A 129 20.11 3.52 -5.31
N MET A 130 20.01 2.19 -5.44
CA MET A 130 21.14 1.27 -5.31
C MET A 130 21.85 1.11 -6.66
N ARG A 131 23.17 1.31 -6.70
CA ARG A 131 23.97 1.24 -7.94
C ARG A 131 24.69 -0.10 -8.13
N GLU A 132 25.05 -0.78 -7.06
CA GLU A 132 26.02 -1.90 -7.12
C GLU A 132 25.53 -3.19 -6.45
N LYS A 133 24.40 -3.17 -5.75
CA LYS A 133 23.89 -4.33 -5.01
C LYS A 133 22.49 -4.68 -5.47
N ARG A 134 22.18 -5.97 -5.49
CA ARG A 134 20.83 -6.44 -5.71
C ARG A 134 19.91 -5.96 -4.59
N GLY A 135 18.81 -5.33 -4.95
CA GLY A 135 17.79 -4.88 -4.03
C GLY A 135 17.11 -6.07 -3.32
N LYS A 136 16.72 -5.87 -2.07
CA LYS A 136 15.91 -6.84 -1.31
C LYS A 136 14.82 -6.13 -0.55
N ILE A 137 13.60 -6.65 -0.67
CA ILE A 137 12.44 -6.20 0.09
C ILE A 137 11.89 -7.40 0.87
N SER A 138 11.56 -7.20 2.15
CA SER A 138 10.83 -8.18 2.95
C SER A 138 9.54 -7.55 3.45
N ILE A 139 8.41 -8.22 3.18
CA ILE A 139 7.08 -7.83 3.64
C ILE A 139 6.61 -8.86 4.65
N GLU A 140 6.43 -8.44 5.89
CA GLU A 140 6.06 -9.29 7.00
C GLU A 140 4.75 -8.80 7.63
N ILE A 141 3.79 -9.71 7.83
CA ILE A 141 2.50 -9.41 8.46
C ILE A 141 2.24 -10.44 9.56
N TYR A 142 2.13 -9.97 10.78
CA TYR A 142 1.89 -10.79 11.96
C TYR A 142 1.02 -10.07 12.99
N ALA A 143 0.50 -10.80 13.96
CA ALA A 143 -0.29 -10.24 15.05
C ALA A 143 0.33 -10.58 16.41
N GLU A 144 0.30 -9.61 17.31
CA GLU A 144 0.72 -9.76 18.69
C GLU A 144 -0.19 -8.93 19.61
N ASN A 145 -0.65 -9.52 20.74
CA ASN A 145 -1.41 -8.83 21.78
C ASN A 145 -2.61 -7.99 21.28
N ASN A 146 -3.43 -8.52 20.36
CA ASN A 146 -4.55 -7.84 19.71
C ASN A 146 -4.14 -6.68 18.78
N GLU A 147 -2.88 -6.58 18.44
CA GLU A 147 -2.35 -5.62 17.47
C GLU A 147 -1.91 -6.35 16.19
N LEU A 148 -2.09 -5.70 15.04
CA LEU A 148 -1.65 -6.16 13.74
C LEU A 148 -0.45 -5.32 13.31
N TYR A 149 0.62 -5.98 12.96
CA TYR A 149 1.84 -5.36 12.45
C TYR A 149 2.03 -5.73 10.99
N MET A 150 2.30 -4.72 10.17
CA MET A 150 2.70 -4.88 8.78
C MET A 150 4.03 -4.16 8.60
N THR A 151 5.06 -4.92 8.27
CA THR A 151 6.44 -4.42 8.18
C THR A 151 6.94 -4.56 6.76
N VAL A 152 7.49 -3.48 6.21
CA VAL A 152 8.21 -3.46 4.93
C VAL A 152 9.65 -3.07 5.22
N ARG A 153 10.60 -3.94 4.84
CA ARG A 153 12.04 -3.69 4.98
C ARG A 153 12.70 -3.71 3.61
N ASP A 154 13.53 -2.74 3.35
CA ASP A 154 14.42 -2.70 2.19
C ASP A 154 15.88 -2.60 2.64
N ASN A 155 16.81 -2.96 1.77
CA ASN A 155 18.25 -2.87 2.01
C ASN A 155 18.90 -1.62 1.43
N GLY A 156 18.11 -0.61 1.04
CA GLY A 156 18.60 0.67 0.54
C GLY A 156 19.12 1.57 1.66
N LEU A 157 20.19 2.30 1.40
CA LEU A 157 20.88 3.10 2.42
C LEU A 157 20.57 4.60 2.33
N LYS A 158 19.80 5.04 1.35
CA LYS A 158 19.53 6.47 1.10
C LYS A 158 18.97 7.21 2.32
N LEU A 159 18.01 6.61 3.03
CA LEU A 159 17.45 7.21 4.24
C LEU A 159 18.49 7.24 5.37
N TYR A 160 19.24 6.13 5.55
CA TYR A 160 20.32 6.06 6.53
C TYR A 160 21.42 7.11 6.26
N GLU A 161 21.79 7.33 5.01
CA GLU A 161 22.74 8.38 4.62
C GLU A 161 22.24 9.78 4.92
N LYS A 162 20.91 9.99 4.84
CA LYS A 162 20.27 11.28 5.09
C LYS A 162 20.13 11.61 6.57
N ILE A 163 19.66 10.67 7.40
CA ILE A 163 19.30 10.94 8.80
C ILE A 163 20.16 10.20 9.83
N GLY A 164 21.08 9.32 9.40
CA GLY A 164 21.80 8.41 10.29
C GLY A 164 20.91 7.28 10.82
N GLN A 165 21.39 6.61 11.85
CA GLN A 165 20.61 5.56 12.51
C GLN A 165 19.54 6.17 13.41
N GLY A 166 18.29 5.82 13.20
CA GLY A 166 17.20 6.30 14.03
C GLY A 166 15.83 6.23 13.39
N LYS A 167 14.86 6.81 14.09
CA LYS A 167 13.48 6.92 13.66
C LYS A 167 13.28 8.23 12.89
N MET A 168 12.61 8.12 11.73
CA MET A 168 12.21 9.28 10.94
C MET A 168 11.08 10.04 11.65
N SER A 169 11.11 11.37 11.64
CA SER A 169 10.02 12.16 12.22
C SER A 169 8.77 12.12 11.32
N HIS A 170 7.57 12.23 11.94
CA HIS A 170 6.31 12.22 11.18
C HIS A 170 6.18 13.40 10.21
N GLU A 171 6.86 14.52 10.49
CA GLU A 171 6.88 15.72 9.63
C GLU A 171 7.65 15.49 8.32
N GLU A 172 8.57 14.51 8.32
CA GLU A 172 9.37 14.14 7.17
C GLU A 172 8.71 13.07 6.27
N PHE A 173 7.57 12.52 6.69
CA PHE A 173 6.83 11.53 5.90
C PHE A 173 6.39 12.14 4.57
N GLY A 174 6.62 11.40 3.47
CA GLY A 174 6.03 11.71 2.18
C GLY A 174 4.49 11.68 2.25
N TYR A 175 3.84 12.30 1.26
CA TYR A 175 2.38 12.47 1.22
C TYR A 175 1.62 11.14 1.41
N GLY A 176 2.03 10.08 0.72
CA GLY A 176 1.39 8.76 0.79
C GLY A 176 1.43 8.18 2.21
N VAL A 177 2.62 8.12 2.82
CA VAL A 177 2.81 7.60 4.18
C VAL A 177 2.10 8.46 5.22
N SER A 178 2.17 9.79 5.10
CA SER A 178 1.48 10.72 6.01
C SER A 178 -0.04 10.51 6.00
N ASN A 179 -0.63 10.22 4.83
CA ASN A 179 -2.05 9.92 4.74
C ASN A 179 -2.40 8.58 5.40
N VAL A 180 -1.57 7.57 5.23
CA VAL A 180 -1.74 6.27 5.91
C VAL A 180 -1.68 6.45 7.42
N ASP A 181 -0.65 7.13 7.93
CA ASP A 181 -0.46 7.41 9.36
C ASP A 181 -1.68 8.11 9.96
N LYS A 182 -2.14 9.21 9.36
CA LYS A 182 -3.32 9.96 9.80
C LYS A 182 -4.58 9.12 9.80
N ARG A 183 -4.79 8.30 8.76
CA ARG A 183 -5.98 7.44 8.64
C ARG A 183 -5.99 6.37 9.73
N ILE A 184 -4.84 5.76 10.02
CA ILE A 184 -4.72 4.76 11.08
C ILE A 184 -4.96 5.39 12.47
N ARG A 185 -4.39 6.56 12.74
CA ARG A 185 -4.63 7.29 14.01
C ARG A 185 -6.08 7.65 14.21
N ILE A 186 -6.78 8.06 13.17
CA ILE A 186 -8.23 8.34 13.23
C ILE A 186 -9.02 7.07 13.59
N LEU A 187 -8.68 5.92 13.02
CA LEU A 187 -9.41 4.67 13.20
C LEU A 187 -9.05 3.95 14.51
N CYS A 188 -7.78 3.97 14.90
CA CYS A 188 -7.25 3.16 15.99
C CYS A 188 -6.85 3.96 17.23
N GLY A 189 -6.61 5.28 17.11
CA GLY A 189 -6.11 6.17 18.18
C GLY A 189 -4.62 6.49 18.05
N GLU A 190 -4.13 7.42 18.90
CA GLU A 190 -2.77 8.00 18.81
C GLU A 190 -1.62 7.01 19.06
N GLY A 191 -1.86 5.86 19.67
CA GLY A 191 -0.86 4.82 19.89
C GLY A 191 -0.57 3.95 18.65
N TYR A 192 -1.25 4.22 17.53
CA TYR A 192 -1.20 3.47 16.27
C TYR A 192 -0.72 4.38 15.14
N GLY A 193 -0.40 3.80 13.98
CA GLY A 193 0.07 4.57 12.84
C GLY A 193 1.27 3.93 12.16
N VAL A 194 2.13 4.78 11.57
CA VAL A 194 3.31 4.38 10.83
C VAL A 194 4.58 4.82 11.57
N GLU A 195 5.56 3.93 11.61
CA GLU A 195 6.91 4.21 12.08
C GLU A 195 7.93 3.82 11.01
N ILE A 196 8.92 4.67 10.77
CA ILE A 196 10.00 4.42 9.82
C ILE A 196 11.34 4.57 10.53
N PHE A 197 12.18 3.55 10.37
CA PHE A 197 13.51 3.49 10.96
C PHE A 197 14.57 3.31 9.86
N ALA A 198 15.63 4.08 9.95
CA ALA A 198 16.82 3.92 9.12
C ALA A 198 17.96 3.27 9.91
N GLY A 199 18.73 2.44 9.25
CA GLY A 199 19.89 1.77 9.84
C GLY A 199 20.89 1.31 8.79
N PRO A 200 22.05 0.77 9.22
CA PRO A 200 23.10 0.30 8.31
C PRO A 200 22.68 -0.92 7.46
N GLY A 201 21.54 -1.54 7.77
CA GLY A 201 20.96 -2.65 7.01
C GLY A 201 19.85 -2.23 6.05
N GLY A 202 19.51 -0.93 5.98
CA GLY A 202 18.45 -0.38 5.13
C GLY A 202 17.35 0.33 5.92
N THR A 203 16.16 0.41 5.34
CA THR A 203 14.99 1.06 5.94
C THR A 203 13.98 0.01 6.41
N THR A 204 13.33 0.29 7.53
CA THR A 204 12.22 -0.51 8.06
C THR A 204 11.02 0.39 8.29
N SER A 205 9.94 0.14 7.59
CA SER A 205 8.65 0.82 7.75
C SER A 205 7.66 -0.13 8.41
N ILE A 206 7.00 0.32 9.47
CA ILE A 206 6.09 -0.50 10.29
C ILE A 206 4.75 0.21 10.38
N ILE A 207 3.68 -0.49 10.02
CA ILE A 207 2.31 -0.11 10.33
C ILE A 207 1.87 -0.88 11.56
N LYS A 208 1.33 -0.17 12.53
CA LYS A 208 0.71 -0.73 13.72
C LYS A 208 -0.78 -0.42 13.72
N LEU A 209 -1.63 -1.45 13.79
CA LEU A 209 -3.08 -1.36 13.79
C LEU A 209 -3.65 -2.10 15.01
N ARG A 210 -4.82 -1.64 15.50
CA ARG A 210 -5.62 -2.40 16.42
C ARG A 210 -6.56 -3.34 15.64
N ARG A 211 -6.60 -4.62 16.00
CA ARG A 211 -7.37 -5.64 15.25
C ARG A 211 -8.89 -5.46 15.33
N ASP A 212 -9.38 -4.87 16.41
CA ASP A 212 -10.82 -4.70 16.69
C ASP A 212 -11.36 -3.28 16.39
N PHE A 213 -10.63 -2.48 15.58
CA PHE A 213 -10.97 -1.08 15.31
C PHE A 213 -12.38 -0.91 14.69
N ILE A 214 -12.88 -1.87 13.90
CA ILE A 214 -14.22 -1.83 13.28
C ILE A 214 -15.34 -1.91 14.33
N THR A 215 -15.11 -2.62 15.42
CA THR A 215 -16.13 -2.79 16.47
C THR A 215 -16.44 -1.48 17.19
N LEU A 216 -15.56 -0.49 17.10
CA LEU A 216 -15.70 0.81 17.74
C LEU A 216 -16.52 1.79 16.90
N GLU A 217 -16.43 1.74 15.56
CA GLU A 217 -17.24 2.58 14.67
C GLU A 217 -18.75 2.27 14.77
N ARG A 218 -19.14 1.05 15.17
CA ARG A 218 -20.54 0.66 15.37
C ARG A 218 -21.13 1.09 16.70
N LYS A 219 -20.34 1.70 17.59
CA LYS A 219 -20.78 2.14 18.94
C LYS A 219 -20.93 3.66 19.07
N VAL A 220 -20.75 4.42 17.99
CA VAL A 220 -20.98 5.87 17.89
C VAL A 220 -22.17 6.13 16.92
#